data_73fafc894d76f92c239ecf6e62d87549
#
_entry.id   73fafc894d76f92c239ecf6e62d87549
#
_cell.length_a   1.000
_cell.length_b   1.000
_cell.length_c   1.000
_cell.angle_alpha   90.00
_cell.angle_beta   90.00
_cell.angle_gamma   90.00
#
_symmetry.space_group_name_H-M   'P 1'
#
loop_
_entity.id
_entity.type
_entity.pdbx_description
1 polymer ?
#
loop_
_entity_poly.entity_id
_entity_poly.type
_entity_poly.pdbx_seq_one_letter_code
_entity_poly.pdbx_strand_id
1 'polypeptide(L)'
;MILAAQRTGKLLNQADLARDAALSHPTTHRYLNLLETGFLVGRIRPMATNPSAALVKAPKLFWTDCGLAAWLAGIKSSADATQRLDAGFWLEQTLFQTLDTWRALDSQRRKLHFWRDRAGHEVDFILEEAGKLVALEIKAGSQVTTGDLIGIHAFRDALSKASLVRGVVLHSGKARPLDADDIALPWGWMVPEPR
;
A
#
# COMPACT_ATOMS: atom_id res chain seq x y z
N MET A 1 -12.81 13.09 -8.18
CA MET A 1 -12.80 12.27 -6.96
C MET A 1 -13.16 10.79 -7.26
N ILE A 2 -14.30 10.49 -7.88
CA ILE A 2 -14.73 9.11 -8.19
C ILE A 2 -13.65 8.29 -8.90
N LEU A 3 -13.09 8.82 -10.01
CA LEU A 3 -12.04 8.13 -10.75
C LEU A 3 -10.75 7.89 -9.93
N ALA A 4 -10.45 8.77 -8.98
CA ALA A 4 -9.33 8.57 -8.06
C ALA A 4 -9.64 7.46 -7.04
N ALA A 5 -10.88 7.38 -6.52
CA ALA A 5 -11.30 6.33 -5.61
C ALA A 5 -11.27 4.93 -6.26
N GLN A 6 -11.65 4.83 -7.53
CA GLN A 6 -11.56 3.59 -8.31
C GLN A 6 -10.13 3.13 -8.61
N ARG A 7 -9.13 3.98 -8.32
CA ARG A 7 -7.70 3.73 -8.51
C ARG A 7 -6.91 3.68 -7.21
N THR A 8 -7.61 3.60 -6.08
CA THR A 8 -6.93 3.46 -4.78
C THR A 8 -6.03 2.23 -4.75
N GLY A 9 -4.88 2.30 -4.07
CA GLY A 9 -3.89 1.22 -4.02
C GLY A 9 -3.07 1.02 -5.29
N LYS A 10 -3.42 1.68 -6.41
CA LYS A 10 -2.73 1.53 -7.71
C LYS A 10 -1.68 2.61 -7.92
N LEU A 11 -0.70 2.30 -8.78
CA LEU A 11 0.26 3.28 -9.28
C LEU A 11 -0.50 4.44 -9.95
N LEU A 12 -0.21 5.66 -9.52
CA LEU A 12 -0.86 6.86 -10.02
C LEU A 12 -0.31 7.23 -11.41
N ASN A 13 -1.05 6.90 -12.46
CA ASN A 13 -0.84 7.44 -13.79
C ASN A 13 -1.70 8.70 -13.97
N GLN A 14 -1.09 9.88 -13.82
CA GLN A 14 -1.81 11.15 -13.92
C GLN A 14 -2.31 11.44 -15.35
N ALA A 15 -1.62 10.95 -16.39
CA ALA A 15 -2.05 11.13 -17.77
C ALA A 15 -3.32 10.33 -18.08
N ASP A 16 -3.38 9.08 -17.61
CA ASP A 16 -4.59 8.26 -17.74
C ASP A 16 -5.76 8.83 -16.96
N LEU A 17 -5.50 9.30 -15.72
CA LEU A 17 -6.53 9.94 -14.91
C LEU A 17 -7.05 11.22 -15.56
N ALA A 18 -6.18 12.03 -16.17
CA ALA A 18 -6.54 13.25 -16.88
C ALA A 18 -7.44 12.95 -18.09
N ARG A 19 -7.03 11.95 -18.90
CA ARG A 19 -7.81 11.51 -20.07
C ARG A 19 -9.20 11.05 -19.66
N ASP A 20 -9.30 10.17 -18.65
CA ASP A 20 -10.57 9.59 -18.21
C ASP A 20 -11.49 10.62 -17.53
N ALA A 21 -10.89 11.67 -16.94
CA ALA A 21 -11.61 12.80 -16.35
C ALA A 21 -11.98 13.89 -17.36
N ALA A 22 -11.56 13.77 -18.64
CA ALA A 22 -11.67 14.81 -19.66
C ALA A 22 -11.07 16.16 -19.20
N LEU A 23 -9.93 16.11 -18.49
CA LEU A 23 -9.21 17.27 -17.96
C LEU A 23 -7.81 17.37 -18.57
N SER A 24 -7.24 18.57 -18.54
CA SER A 24 -5.82 18.73 -18.88
C SER A 24 -4.94 18.13 -17.77
N HIS A 25 -3.73 17.69 -18.14
CA HIS A 25 -2.76 17.17 -17.17
C HIS A 25 -2.43 18.19 -16.04
N PRO A 26 -2.19 19.50 -16.32
CA PRO A 26 -1.99 20.49 -15.26
C PRO A 26 -3.18 20.64 -14.33
N THR A 27 -4.40 20.59 -14.86
CA THR A 27 -5.63 20.67 -14.05
C THR A 27 -5.77 19.46 -13.13
N THR A 28 -5.53 18.26 -13.65
CA THR A 28 -5.54 17.01 -12.88
C THR A 28 -4.50 17.04 -11.78
N HIS A 29 -3.28 17.51 -12.07
CA HIS A 29 -2.23 17.66 -11.08
C HIS A 29 -2.64 18.63 -9.94
N ARG A 30 -3.25 19.76 -10.27
CA ARG A 30 -3.77 20.71 -9.27
C ARG A 30 -4.84 20.08 -8.38
N TYR A 31 -5.80 19.36 -8.95
CA TYR A 31 -6.84 18.69 -8.17
C TYR A 31 -6.27 17.61 -7.26
N LEU A 32 -5.33 16.81 -7.73
CA LEU A 32 -4.66 15.82 -6.88
C LEU A 32 -3.90 16.48 -5.73
N ASN A 33 -3.23 17.60 -5.97
CA ASN A 33 -2.55 18.37 -4.91
C ASN A 33 -3.55 18.95 -3.91
N LEU A 34 -4.72 19.45 -4.36
CA LEU A 34 -5.77 19.92 -3.47
C LEU A 34 -6.32 18.80 -2.59
N LEU A 35 -6.54 17.62 -3.14
CA LEU A 35 -6.99 16.45 -2.36
C LEU A 35 -5.93 16.06 -1.31
N GLU A 36 -4.64 16.09 -1.66
CA GLU A 36 -3.54 15.78 -0.75
C GLU A 36 -3.39 16.86 0.34
N THR A 37 -3.42 18.15 -0.03
CA THR A 37 -3.35 19.26 0.93
C THR A 37 -4.58 19.30 1.85
N GLY A 38 -5.74 18.86 1.34
CA GLY A 38 -6.97 18.71 2.13
C GLY A 38 -7.02 17.43 2.95
N PHE A 39 -5.93 16.65 3.00
CA PHE A 39 -5.84 15.38 3.72
C PHE A 39 -6.89 14.34 3.33
N LEU A 40 -7.40 14.40 2.10
CA LEU A 40 -8.35 13.40 1.58
C LEU A 40 -7.64 12.21 0.96
N VAL A 41 -6.43 12.42 0.44
CA VAL A 41 -5.60 11.37 -0.14
C VAL A 41 -4.16 11.45 0.35
N GLY A 42 -3.48 10.31 0.41
CA GLY A 42 -2.05 10.19 0.61
C GLY A 42 -1.38 9.56 -0.61
N ARG A 43 -0.15 9.97 -0.90
CA ARG A 43 0.70 9.35 -1.92
C ARG A 43 1.87 8.65 -1.26
N ILE A 44 1.96 7.34 -1.44
CA ILE A 44 3.11 6.57 -1.00
C ILE A 44 4.11 6.50 -2.15
N ARG A 45 5.34 6.87 -1.88
CA ARG A 45 6.44 6.81 -2.85
C ARG A 45 7.13 5.45 -2.79
N PRO A 46 7.66 4.96 -3.92
CA PRO A 46 8.46 3.74 -3.90
C PRO A 46 9.75 3.96 -3.11
N MET A 47 10.18 2.95 -2.36
CA MET A 47 11.49 2.93 -1.71
C MET A 47 12.57 2.67 -2.75
N ALA A 48 13.57 3.54 -2.82
CA ALA A 48 14.73 3.35 -3.69
C ALA A 48 15.75 2.45 -2.98
N THR A 49 16.02 1.27 -3.56
CA THR A 49 17.03 0.34 -3.04
C THR A 49 18.41 0.55 -3.67
N ASN A 50 18.45 1.17 -4.86
CA ASN A 50 19.68 1.50 -5.56
C ASN A 50 19.51 2.84 -6.30
N PRO A 51 20.42 3.83 -6.11
CA PRO A 51 20.38 5.12 -6.82
C PRO A 51 20.41 4.99 -8.35
N SER A 52 21.05 3.94 -8.86
CA SER A 52 21.19 3.68 -10.30
C SER A 52 20.02 2.88 -10.90
N ALA A 53 19.20 2.25 -10.10
CA ALA A 53 18.01 1.55 -10.59
C ALA A 53 16.94 2.59 -10.92
N ALA A 54 16.59 2.76 -12.19
CA ALA A 54 15.43 3.52 -12.61
C ALA A 54 14.16 2.77 -12.19
N LEU A 55 13.83 2.89 -10.93
CA LEU A 55 12.67 2.27 -10.31
C LEU A 55 11.39 2.95 -10.79
N VAL A 56 10.28 2.28 -10.59
CA VAL A 56 8.95 2.89 -10.71
C VAL A 56 8.95 4.19 -9.91
N LYS A 57 8.77 5.32 -10.60
CA LYS A 57 8.76 6.65 -9.97
C LYS A 57 7.37 7.10 -9.55
N ALA A 58 6.34 6.49 -10.14
CA ALA A 58 4.95 6.83 -9.85
C ALA A 58 4.59 6.39 -8.43
N PRO A 59 3.98 7.24 -7.61
CA PRO A 59 3.48 6.86 -6.30
C PRO A 59 2.24 5.98 -6.42
N LYS A 60 1.92 5.20 -5.38
CA LYS A 60 0.57 4.67 -5.16
C LYS A 60 -0.30 5.75 -4.53
N LEU A 61 -1.58 5.81 -4.93
CA LEU A 61 -2.57 6.74 -4.37
C LEU A 61 -3.50 5.98 -3.42
N PHE A 62 -3.69 6.52 -2.23
CA PHE A 62 -4.64 5.99 -1.25
C PHE A 62 -5.53 7.12 -0.71
N TRP A 63 -6.74 6.77 -0.29
CA TRP A 63 -7.61 7.67 0.45
C TRP A 63 -7.30 7.57 1.95
N THR A 64 -7.37 8.70 2.66
CA THR A 64 -7.14 8.73 4.12
C THR A 64 -8.33 8.17 4.90
N ASP A 65 -9.51 8.15 4.28
CA ASP A 65 -10.72 7.53 4.81
C ASP A 65 -11.21 6.44 3.85
N CYS A 66 -11.22 5.18 4.31
CA CYS A 66 -11.63 4.03 3.51
C CYS A 66 -13.14 4.02 3.22
N GLY A 67 -13.97 4.57 4.13
CA GLY A 67 -15.42 4.68 3.94
C GLY A 67 -15.77 5.67 2.83
N LEU A 68 -15.11 6.84 2.84
CA LEU A 68 -15.25 7.82 1.75
C LEU A 68 -14.79 7.25 0.42
N ALA A 69 -13.66 6.55 0.39
CA ALA A 69 -13.15 5.89 -0.81
C ALA A 69 -14.16 4.87 -1.37
N ALA A 70 -14.70 4.03 -0.49
CA ALA A 70 -15.69 3.01 -0.85
C ALA A 70 -16.96 3.65 -1.40
N TRP A 71 -17.49 4.67 -0.72
CA TRP A 71 -18.67 5.40 -1.17
C TRP A 71 -18.48 6.03 -2.56
N LEU A 72 -17.35 6.72 -2.77
CA LEU A 72 -17.00 7.32 -4.06
C LEU A 72 -16.80 6.27 -5.16
N ALA A 73 -16.30 5.09 -4.83
CA ALA A 73 -16.15 3.98 -5.77
C ALA A 73 -17.47 3.23 -6.05
N GLY A 74 -18.57 3.62 -5.39
CA GLY A 74 -19.90 3.03 -5.57
C GLY A 74 -20.08 1.71 -4.82
N ILE A 75 -19.30 1.45 -3.78
CA ILE A 75 -19.49 0.32 -2.87
C ILE A 75 -20.56 0.71 -1.85
N LYS A 76 -21.66 -0.04 -1.80
CA LYS A 76 -22.84 0.27 -0.98
C LYS A 76 -22.94 -0.60 0.27
N SER A 77 -22.25 -1.75 0.29
CA SER A 77 -22.30 -2.70 1.40
C SER A 77 -21.00 -3.50 1.51
N SER A 78 -20.79 -4.15 2.64
CA SER A 78 -19.69 -5.11 2.83
C SER A 78 -19.78 -6.29 1.86
N ALA A 79 -21.00 -6.71 1.50
CA ALA A 79 -21.21 -7.76 0.49
C ALA A 79 -20.72 -7.31 -0.89
N ASP A 80 -20.97 -6.05 -1.29
CA ASP A 80 -20.44 -5.51 -2.55
C ASP A 80 -18.91 -5.50 -2.56
N ALA A 81 -18.29 -5.15 -1.43
CA ALA A 81 -16.82 -5.13 -1.31
C ALA A 81 -16.19 -6.51 -1.45
N THR A 82 -16.83 -7.54 -0.87
CA THR A 82 -16.32 -8.92 -0.91
C THR A 82 -16.55 -9.61 -2.26
N GLN A 83 -17.58 -9.22 -3.01
CA GLN A 83 -17.89 -9.77 -4.32
C GLN A 83 -17.04 -9.18 -5.46
N ARG A 84 -16.37 -8.07 -5.22
CA ARG A 84 -15.51 -7.45 -6.23
C ARG A 84 -14.21 -8.22 -6.40
N LEU A 85 -13.77 -8.36 -7.65
CA LEU A 85 -12.48 -9.00 -7.99
C LEU A 85 -11.27 -8.25 -7.44
N ASP A 86 -11.44 -7.02 -6.97
CA ASP A 86 -10.42 -6.13 -6.44
C ASP A 86 -10.41 -6.04 -4.89
N ALA A 87 -10.95 -7.05 -4.19
CA ALA A 87 -10.99 -7.11 -2.73
C ALA A 87 -9.60 -6.90 -2.06
N GLY A 88 -8.52 -7.34 -2.70
CA GLY A 88 -7.15 -7.09 -2.25
C GLY A 88 -6.82 -5.61 -2.12
N PHE A 89 -7.18 -4.80 -3.12
CA PHE A 89 -6.96 -3.34 -3.07
C PHE A 89 -7.74 -2.64 -1.96
N TRP A 90 -8.95 -3.14 -1.66
CA TRP A 90 -9.75 -2.58 -0.56
C TRP A 90 -9.18 -2.94 0.80
N LEU A 91 -8.57 -4.11 0.93
CA LEU A 91 -7.84 -4.49 2.13
C LEU A 91 -6.57 -3.63 2.29
N GLU A 92 -5.78 -3.44 1.21
CA GLU A 92 -4.64 -2.50 1.21
C GLU A 92 -5.08 -1.08 1.59
N GLN A 93 -6.21 -0.60 1.04
CA GLN A 93 -6.78 0.72 1.35
C GLN A 93 -7.13 0.85 2.85
N THR A 94 -7.71 -0.18 3.44
CA THR A 94 -8.08 -0.19 4.86
C THR A 94 -6.83 -0.20 5.74
N LEU A 95 -5.85 -1.03 5.41
CA LEU A 95 -4.59 -1.11 6.15
C LEU A 95 -3.75 0.16 5.99
N PHE A 96 -3.79 0.81 4.81
CA PHE A 96 -3.15 2.10 4.61
C PHE A 96 -3.58 3.13 5.65
N GLN A 97 -4.87 3.23 5.98
CA GLN A 97 -5.37 4.19 6.96
C GLN A 97 -4.71 3.98 8.34
N THR A 98 -4.56 2.74 8.78
CA THR A 98 -3.87 2.39 10.03
C THR A 98 -2.38 2.73 9.95
N LEU A 99 -1.72 2.38 8.85
CA LEU A 99 -0.29 2.62 8.64
C LEU A 99 0.04 4.11 8.50
N ASP A 100 -0.82 4.87 7.84
CA ASP A 100 -0.65 6.32 7.70
C ASP A 100 -0.82 7.04 9.04
N THR A 101 -1.76 6.58 9.88
CA THR A 101 -1.92 7.05 11.26
C THR A 101 -0.65 6.73 12.08
N TRP A 102 -0.13 5.49 11.99
CA TRP A 102 1.13 5.11 12.65
C TRP A 102 2.30 6.02 12.22
N ARG A 103 2.42 6.29 10.92
CA ARG A 103 3.43 7.20 10.38
C ARG A 103 3.26 8.62 10.91
N ALA A 104 2.03 9.12 10.97
CA ALA A 104 1.72 10.49 11.39
C ALA A 104 2.06 10.76 12.87
N LEU A 105 2.03 9.74 13.74
CA LEU A 105 2.36 9.88 15.17
C LEU A 105 3.85 10.24 15.40
N ASP A 106 4.75 9.91 14.48
CA ASP A 106 6.15 10.31 14.53
C ASP A 106 6.72 10.42 13.10
N SER A 107 6.27 11.43 12.36
CA SER A 107 6.61 11.60 10.94
C SER A 107 8.10 11.89 10.68
N GLN A 108 8.88 12.26 11.69
CA GLN A 108 10.32 12.45 11.56
C GLN A 108 11.10 11.13 11.57
N ARG A 109 10.60 10.12 12.29
CA ARG A 109 11.25 8.84 12.42
C ARG A 109 10.61 7.75 11.58
N ARG A 110 9.31 7.87 11.30
CA ARG A 110 8.50 6.85 10.62
C ARG A 110 8.23 7.25 9.20
N LYS A 111 8.52 6.34 8.27
CA LYS A 111 8.21 6.52 6.86
C LYS A 111 7.45 5.30 6.35
N LEU A 112 6.62 5.55 5.35
CA LEU A 112 5.82 4.54 4.68
C LEU A 112 6.11 4.60 3.20
N HIS A 113 6.49 3.47 2.63
CA HIS A 113 6.81 3.28 1.23
C HIS A 113 6.13 2.02 0.71
N PHE A 114 6.18 1.80 -0.58
CA PHE A 114 6.05 0.49 -1.21
C PHE A 114 7.34 0.19 -1.98
N TRP A 115 7.49 -1.04 -2.47
CA TRP A 115 8.60 -1.36 -3.35
C TRP A 115 8.13 -2.15 -4.55
N ARG A 116 8.74 -1.90 -5.71
CA ARG A 116 8.50 -2.66 -6.93
C ARG A 116 9.72 -2.59 -7.82
N ASP A 117 10.12 -3.75 -8.38
CA ASP A 117 11.19 -3.85 -9.35
C ASP A 117 10.66 -3.89 -10.80
N ARG A 118 11.59 -4.02 -11.75
CA ARG A 118 11.28 -4.13 -13.19
C ARG A 118 10.77 -5.51 -13.58
N ALA A 119 11.08 -6.54 -12.82
CA ALA A 119 10.60 -7.90 -13.05
C ALA A 119 9.15 -8.08 -12.61
N GLY A 120 8.60 -7.08 -11.90
CA GLY A 120 7.22 -7.09 -11.43
C GLY A 120 7.05 -7.58 -9.99
N HIS A 121 8.16 -7.89 -9.28
CA HIS A 121 8.09 -8.16 -7.85
C HIS A 121 7.67 -6.90 -7.11
N GLU A 122 6.78 -7.06 -6.14
CA GLU A 122 6.21 -5.95 -5.38
C GLU A 122 6.15 -6.30 -3.89
N VAL A 123 6.29 -5.28 -3.04
CA VAL A 123 5.97 -5.33 -1.61
C VAL A 123 4.97 -4.21 -1.37
N ASP A 124 3.81 -4.54 -0.82
CA ASP A 124 2.68 -3.62 -0.70
C ASP A 124 3.03 -2.41 0.16
N PHE A 125 3.66 -2.64 1.32
CA PHE A 125 4.13 -1.56 2.19
C PHE A 125 5.51 -1.88 2.77
N ILE A 126 6.35 -0.84 2.87
CA ILE A 126 7.61 -0.86 3.61
C ILE A 126 7.49 0.16 4.73
N LEU A 127 7.57 -0.31 5.97
CA LEU A 127 7.63 0.54 7.14
C LEU A 127 9.09 0.77 7.50
N GLU A 128 9.49 2.03 7.60
CA GLU A 128 10.82 2.43 8.04
C GLU A 128 10.71 3.19 9.36
N GLU A 129 11.44 2.73 10.39
CA GLU A 129 11.59 3.41 11.65
C GLU A 129 13.02 3.25 12.18
N ALA A 130 13.72 4.37 12.38
CA ALA A 130 15.08 4.41 12.93
C ALA A 130 16.06 3.45 12.20
N GLY A 131 15.97 3.37 10.86
CA GLY A 131 16.82 2.51 10.03
C GLY A 131 16.43 1.03 10.01
N LYS A 132 15.39 0.63 10.74
CA LYS A 132 14.81 -0.72 10.65
C LYS A 132 13.71 -0.73 9.61
N LEU A 133 13.61 -1.83 8.88
CA LEU A 133 12.63 -2.01 7.80
C LEU A 133 11.73 -3.21 8.11
N VAL A 134 10.43 -3.03 7.91
CA VAL A 134 9.45 -4.11 7.88
C VAL A 134 8.78 -4.10 6.52
N ALA A 135 8.89 -5.22 5.80
CA ALA A 135 8.23 -5.43 4.52
C ALA A 135 6.89 -6.14 4.74
N LEU A 136 5.79 -5.51 4.34
CA LEU A 136 4.45 -6.05 4.49
C LEU A 136 3.90 -6.48 3.14
N GLU A 137 3.44 -7.72 3.08
CA GLU A 137 2.62 -8.28 1.99
C GLU A 137 1.21 -8.54 2.52
N ILE A 138 0.18 -8.25 1.73
CA ILE A 138 -1.22 -8.32 2.15
C ILE A 138 -1.96 -9.39 1.36
N LYS A 139 -2.60 -10.31 2.05
CA LYS A 139 -3.40 -11.39 1.46
C LYS A 139 -4.80 -11.43 2.06
N ALA A 140 -5.81 -11.39 1.22
CA ALA A 140 -7.21 -11.51 1.66
C ALA A 140 -7.53 -12.92 2.18
N GLY A 141 -6.86 -13.95 1.64
CA GLY A 141 -7.06 -15.36 2.03
C GLY A 141 -6.39 -15.72 3.35
N SER A 142 -6.68 -16.93 3.83
CA SER A 142 -6.11 -17.50 5.08
C SER A 142 -4.86 -18.35 4.86
N GLN A 143 -4.58 -18.73 3.62
CA GLN A 143 -3.43 -19.56 3.28
C GLN A 143 -2.27 -18.67 2.84
N VAL A 144 -1.10 -18.88 3.44
CA VAL A 144 0.15 -18.23 3.05
C VAL A 144 1.06 -19.30 2.45
N THR A 145 1.58 -19.02 1.27
CA THR A 145 2.49 -19.87 0.50
C THR A 145 3.87 -19.23 0.36
N THR A 146 4.85 -19.99 -0.09
CA THR A 146 6.19 -19.45 -0.41
C THR A 146 6.14 -18.41 -1.54
N GLY A 147 5.13 -18.50 -2.42
CA GLY A 147 4.89 -17.51 -3.47
C GLY A 147 4.59 -16.11 -2.92
N ASP A 148 4.01 -16.02 -1.74
CA ASP A 148 3.66 -14.76 -1.09
C ASP A 148 4.87 -14.03 -0.51
N LEU A 149 6.02 -14.69 -0.40
CA LEU A 149 7.30 -14.12 0.08
C LEU A 149 8.22 -13.64 -1.06
N ILE A 150 7.88 -13.94 -2.31
CA ILE A 150 8.75 -13.62 -3.46
C ILE A 150 9.10 -12.13 -3.49
N GLY A 151 8.12 -11.24 -3.31
CA GLY A 151 8.33 -9.80 -3.28
C GLY A 151 9.24 -9.37 -2.12
N ILE A 152 9.01 -9.92 -0.92
CA ILE A 152 9.80 -9.62 0.30
C ILE A 152 11.24 -10.07 0.09
N HIS A 153 11.47 -11.28 -0.45
CA HIS A 153 12.81 -11.81 -0.69
C HIS A 153 13.52 -10.98 -1.78
N ALA A 154 12.85 -10.67 -2.89
CA ALA A 154 13.41 -9.83 -3.93
C ALA A 154 13.77 -8.43 -3.44
N PHE A 155 12.94 -7.85 -2.55
CA PHE A 155 13.26 -6.57 -1.89
C PHE A 155 14.50 -6.67 -1.01
N ARG A 156 14.61 -7.73 -0.22
CA ARG A 156 15.75 -8.00 0.67
C ARG A 156 17.05 -8.15 -0.13
N ASP A 157 16.99 -8.87 -1.26
CA ASP A 157 18.13 -9.04 -2.17
C ASP A 157 18.56 -7.74 -2.87
N ALA A 158 17.60 -6.84 -3.11
CA ALA A 158 17.86 -5.54 -3.75
C ALA A 158 18.50 -4.52 -2.79
N LEU A 159 18.45 -4.77 -1.48
CA LEU A 159 19.05 -3.91 -0.47
C LEU A 159 20.53 -4.22 -0.26
N SER A 160 21.31 -3.24 0.19
CA SER A 160 22.66 -3.51 0.67
C SER A 160 22.61 -4.40 1.91
N LYS A 161 23.58 -5.32 2.06
CA LYS A 161 23.65 -6.34 3.12
C LYS A 161 23.56 -5.83 4.58
N ALA A 162 23.59 -4.52 4.81
CA ALA A 162 23.57 -3.92 6.15
C ALA A 162 22.14 -3.64 6.69
N SER A 163 21.09 -3.81 5.87
CA SER A 163 19.73 -3.49 6.28
C SER A 163 19.04 -4.72 6.87
N LEU A 164 18.60 -4.62 8.13
CA LEU A 164 17.76 -5.64 8.75
C LEU A 164 16.32 -5.46 8.25
N VAL A 165 15.82 -6.41 7.47
CA VAL A 165 14.45 -6.42 6.99
C VAL A 165 13.70 -7.60 7.59
N ARG A 166 12.61 -7.32 8.29
CA ARG A 166 11.64 -8.34 8.71
C ARG A 166 10.50 -8.38 7.69
N GLY A 167 10.12 -9.58 7.28
CA GLY A 167 8.97 -9.80 6.41
C GLY A 167 7.73 -10.16 7.19
N VAL A 168 6.61 -9.55 6.85
CA VAL A 168 5.31 -9.86 7.44
C VAL A 168 4.28 -10.08 6.33
N VAL A 169 3.64 -11.24 6.33
CA VAL A 169 2.48 -11.50 5.48
C VAL A 169 1.23 -11.33 6.34
N LEU A 170 0.46 -10.28 6.07
CA LEU A 170 -0.83 -10.05 6.71
C LEU A 170 -1.92 -10.85 5.99
N HIS A 171 -2.66 -11.70 6.72
CA HIS A 171 -3.65 -12.60 6.14
C HIS A 171 -4.83 -12.83 7.10
N SER A 172 -5.88 -13.54 6.67
CA SER A 172 -7.05 -13.83 7.51
C SER A 172 -6.92 -15.05 8.40
N GLY A 173 -5.79 -15.77 8.36
CA GLY A 173 -5.54 -16.97 9.15
C GLY A 173 -4.90 -16.71 10.51
N LYS A 174 -4.29 -17.75 11.09
CA LYS A 174 -3.63 -17.67 12.40
C LYS A 174 -2.18 -17.22 12.26
N ALA A 175 -1.68 -16.52 13.30
CA ALA A 175 -0.28 -16.17 13.40
C ALA A 175 0.62 -17.41 13.39
N ARG A 176 1.68 -17.40 12.59
CA ARG A 176 2.70 -18.44 12.55
C ARG A 176 4.02 -17.94 11.97
N PRO A 177 5.17 -18.46 12.42
CA PRO A 177 6.43 -18.21 11.74
C PRO A 177 6.40 -18.83 10.33
N LEU A 178 7.06 -18.15 9.38
CA LEU A 178 7.26 -18.65 8.02
C LEU A 178 8.70 -19.15 7.85
N ASP A 179 9.66 -18.34 8.33
CA ASP A 179 11.08 -18.70 8.44
C ASP A 179 11.74 -17.90 9.58
N ALA A 180 13.08 -17.73 9.53
CA ALA A 180 13.85 -17.04 10.58
C ALA A 180 13.53 -15.53 10.65
N ASP A 181 13.19 -14.92 9.53
CA ASP A 181 13.01 -13.47 9.39
C ASP A 181 11.59 -13.06 8.99
N ASP A 182 10.73 -14.03 8.68
CA ASP A 182 9.41 -13.79 8.14
C ASP A 182 8.31 -14.44 9.00
N ILE A 183 7.20 -13.72 9.17
CA ILE A 183 6.05 -14.16 9.97
C ILE A 183 4.74 -13.89 9.23
N ALA A 184 3.80 -14.80 9.36
CA ALA A 184 2.41 -14.58 8.98
C ALA A 184 1.61 -14.10 10.19
N LEU A 185 0.88 -13.00 10.05
CA LEU A 185 0.06 -12.41 11.10
C LEU A 185 -1.37 -12.16 10.60
N PRO A 186 -2.38 -12.32 11.48
CA PRO A 186 -3.73 -11.89 11.16
C PRO A 186 -3.79 -10.38 10.89
N TRP A 187 -4.35 -9.96 9.75
CA TRP A 187 -4.54 -8.54 9.48
C TRP A 187 -5.50 -7.88 10.48
N GLY A 188 -6.38 -8.64 11.15
CA GLY A 188 -7.23 -8.17 12.24
C GLY A 188 -6.45 -7.54 13.41
N TRP A 189 -5.17 -7.86 13.58
CA TRP A 189 -4.34 -7.18 14.60
C TRP A 189 -4.00 -5.74 14.24
N MET A 190 -4.10 -5.38 12.95
CA MET A 190 -3.85 -4.04 12.45
C MET A 190 -5.12 -3.19 12.36
N VAL A 191 -6.28 -3.83 12.39
CA VAL A 191 -7.58 -3.15 12.28
C VAL A 191 -8.24 -3.18 13.66
N PRO A 192 -8.59 -2.02 14.23
CA PRO A 192 -9.33 -1.99 15.50
C PRO A 192 -10.64 -2.77 15.37
N GLU A 193 -10.98 -3.56 16.40
CA GLU A 193 -12.29 -4.19 16.46
C GLU A 193 -13.38 -3.13 16.40
N PRO A 194 -14.45 -3.33 15.63
CA PRO A 194 -15.59 -2.42 15.63
C PRO A 194 -16.18 -2.38 17.05
N ARG A 195 -16.30 -1.17 17.61
CA ARG A 195 -16.96 -0.94 18.89
C ARG A 195 -18.47 -1.07 18.76
#